data_bf727319a157f99a645a74972713877b
#
_entry.id   bf727319a157f99a645a74972713877b
#
_cell.length_a   1.000
_cell.length_b   1.000
_cell.length_c   1.000
_cell.angle_alpha   90.00
_cell.angle_beta   90.00
_cell.angle_gamma   90.00
#
_symmetry.space_group_name_H-M   'P 1'
#
loop_
_entity.id
_entity.type
_entity.pdbx_description
1 polymer ?
#
loop_
_entity_poly.entity_id
_entity_poly.type
_entity_poly.pdbx_seq_one_letter_code
_entity_poly.pdbx_strand_id
1 'polypeptide(L)'
;MKSLARTLALLLATSVVRVDAAVVPWLYDVEVPVASQAERQRAARTGLRELLVRITGMAELPANPEIQAALREPEKYYGRFEFSMRSRPGRSQVSGDVDSDAPEQMVVALHYEPATVLALLRRAALPVWGADRPTVLVWVAVEQDGARRIVSASSGDELLGSVRSRARERGLVVSLPVMDLADHATTPTTVWGRFWAAIESASARYNPDLIVVGRVVQRADGVWVSDWEARSAGVASLSHGRAAAAPQAVAAGVDTVADALAERFAVGGRLDAITVTIRGASTIAAYASVLDYLRSREYIERMEVKAVARDVLTLHLHSRSSVAQLEELLSMGSPLAAVPVPDGQPTGSLEFAWAGDG
;
A
#
# COMPACT_ATOMS: atom_id res chain seq x y z
N MET A 1 16.75 26.32 -61.99
CA MET A 1 15.62 26.23 -61.09
C MET A 1 16.12 25.52 -59.83
N LYS A 2 16.42 26.30 -58.75
CA LYS A 2 17.02 25.77 -57.51
C LYS A 2 15.91 25.53 -56.52
N SER A 3 15.71 24.26 -56.12
CA SER A 3 14.79 23.84 -55.08
C SER A 3 15.39 24.14 -53.69
N LEU A 4 14.79 25.04 -52.93
CA LEU A 4 15.11 25.26 -51.52
C LEU A 4 14.36 24.21 -50.67
N ALA A 5 15.09 23.24 -50.14
CA ALA A 5 14.61 22.39 -49.08
C ALA A 5 14.66 23.16 -47.77
N ARG A 6 13.51 23.60 -47.22
CA ARG A 6 13.39 24.16 -45.88
C ARG A 6 13.37 23.04 -44.86
N THR A 7 14.48 22.83 -44.18
CA THR A 7 14.56 21.95 -42.99
C THR A 7 13.94 22.69 -41.81
N LEU A 8 12.75 22.28 -41.41
CA LEU A 8 12.09 22.77 -40.18
C LEU A 8 12.71 22.06 -38.99
N ALA A 9 13.67 22.69 -38.33
CA ALA A 9 14.22 22.24 -37.06
C ALA A 9 13.20 22.53 -35.96
N LEU A 10 12.49 21.47 -35.50
CA LEU A 10 11.58 21.53 -34.36
C LEU A 10 12.44 21.53 -33.08
N LEU A 11 12.63 22.71 -32.48
CA LEU A 11 13.20 22.88 -31.14
C LEU A 11 12.24 22.27 -30.12
N LEU A 12 12.49 21.03 -29.70
CA LEU A 12 11.82 20.42 -28.54
C LEU A 12 12.32 21.16 -27.28
N ALA A 13 11.52 22.08 -26.79
CA ALA A 13 11.69 22.59 -25.44
C ALA A 13 11.43 21.45 -24.44
N THR A 14 12.47 20.97 -23.78
CA THR A 14 12.35 19.99 -22.69
C THR A 14 11.69 20.66 -21.50
N SER A 15 10.36 20.60 -21.42
CA SER A 15 9.63 21.04 -20.24
C SER A 15 9.86 20.04 -19.11
N VAL A 16 10.59 20.45 -18.09
CA VAL A 16 10.71 19.71 -16.83
C VAL A 16 9.39 19.88 -16.09
N VAL A 17 8.57 18.85 -16.09
CA VAL A 17 7.30 18.84 -15.34
C VAL A 17 7.57 18.25 -13.97
N ARG A 18 7.27 19.02 -12.92
CA ARG A 18 7.19 18.46 -11.56
C ARG A 18 5.97 17.57 -11.49
N VAL A 19 6.14 16.36 -10.95
CA VAL A 19 5.06 15.40 -10.72
C VAL A 19 4.44 15.73 -9.37
N ASP A 20 3.19 16.21 -9.39
CA ASP A 20 2.34 16.25 -8.21
C ASP A 20 1.59 14.91 -8.14
N ALA A 21 1.93 14.09 -7.14
CA ALA A 21 1.30 12.79 -6.94
C ALA A 21 -0.20 12.95 -6.64
N ALA A 22 -1.03 12.07 -7.19
CA ALA A 22 -2.43 12.00 -6.83
C ALA A 22 -2.55 11.68 -5.34
N VAL A 23 -3.23 12.55 -4.59
CA VAL A 23 -3.41 12.37 -3.15
C VAL A 23 -4.42 11.25 -2.90
N VAL A 24 -4.00 10.20 -2.21
CA VAL A 24 -4.88 9.16 -1.68
C VAL A 24 -5.17 9.50 -0.22
N PRO A 25 -6.36 10.07 0.09
CA PRO A 25 -6.63 10.69 1.40
C PRO A 25 -6.35 9.76 2.58
N TRP A 26 -6.79 8.49 2.52
CA TRP A 26 -6.61 7.55 3.62
C TRP A 26 -5.14 7.28 3.98
N LEU A 27 -4.23 7.46 3.03
CA LEU A 27 -2.80 7.22 3.25
C LEU A 27 -2.18 8.33 4.11
N TYR A 28 -2.63 9.58 3.92
CA TYR A 28 -2.09 10.77 4.58
C TYR A 28 -2.96 11.29 5.72
N ASP A 29 -4.07 10.61 6.01
CA ASP A 29 -4.94 10.94 7.14
C ASP A 29 -4.66 10.01 8.32
N VAL A 30 -4.45 10.60 9.50
CA VAL A 30 -4.21 9.85 10.73
C VAL A 30 -5.16 10.35 11.83
N GLU A 31 -5.88 9.41 12.45
CA GLU A 31 -6.72 9.68 13.61
C GLU A 31 -5.99 9.23 14.88
N VAL A 32 -5.79 10.15 15.82
CA VAL A 32 -5.12 9.86 17.09
C VAL A 32 -6.08 10.09 18.24
N PRO A 33 -6.27 9.11 19.14
CA PRO A 33 -7.05 9.28 20.35
C PRO A 33 -6.42 10.32 21.29
N VAL A 34 -7.28 11.19 21.84
CA VAL A 34 -6.89 12.21 22.80
C VAL A 34 -7.86 12.30 23.96
N ALA A 35 -7.40 12.69 25.15
CA ALA A 35 -8.28 12.95 26.29
C ALA A 35 -8.86 14.37 26.25
N SER A 36 -8.19 15.31 25.61
CA SER A 36 -8.62 16.68 25.46
C SER A 36 -7.96 17.37 24.27
N GLN A 37 -8.49 18.54 23.87
CA GLN A 37 -7.91 19.34 22.80
C GLN A 37 -6.49 19.87 23.15
N ALA A 38 -6.15 19.98 24.43
CA ALA A 38 -4.82 20.40 24.88
C ALA A 38 -3.70 19.40 24.48
N GLU A 39 -4.07 18.14 24.21
CA GLU A 39 -3.13 17.09 23.80
C GLU A 39 -2.76 17.12 22.31
N ARG A 40 -3.27 18.09 21.54
CA ARG A 40 -3.06 18.17 20.08
C ARG A 40 -1.59 18.01 19.67
N GLN A 41 -0.66 18.67 20.33
CA GLN A 41 0.75 18.61 19.94
C GLN A 41 1.35 17.21 20.18
N ARG A 42 0.96 16.54 21.25
CA ARG A 42 1.33 15.15 21.53
C ARG A 42 0.73 14.23 20.44
N ALA A 43 -0.54 14.42 20.14
CA ALA A 43 -1.23 13.66 19.11
C ALA A 43 -0.61 13.89 17.72
N ALA A 44 -0.26 15.13 17.37
CA ALA A 44 0.40 15.44 16.10
C ALA A 44 1.77 14.73 15.96
N ARG A 45 2.54 14.61 17.05
CA ARG A 45 3.79 13.84 17.07
C ARG A 45 3.55 12.35 16.88
N THR A 46 2.54 11.80 17.57
CA THR A 46 2.14 10.39 17.42
C THR A 46 1.66 10.13 15.99
N GLY A 47 0.75 10.95 15.46
CA GLY A 47 0.21 10.81 14.12
C GLY A 47 1.28 10.94 13.04
N LEU A 48 2.24 11.88 13.17
CA LEU A 48 3.35 11.96 12.22
C LEU A 48 4.20 10.68 12.25
N ARG A 49 4.46 10.12 13.43
CA ARG A 49 5.19 8.85 13.53
C ARG A 49 4.44 7.70 12.86
N GLU A 50 3.14 7.56 13.10
CA GLU A 50 2.29 6.55 12.48
C GLU A 50 2.26 6.72 10.96
N LEU A 51 2.12 7.96 10.48
CA LEU A 51 2.18 8.25 9.05
C LEU A 51 3.52 7.83 8.43
N LEU A 52 4.64 8.17 9.07
CA LEU A 52 5.97 7.82 8.56
C LEU A 52 6.19 6.31 8.54
N VAL A 53 5.74 5.56 9.56
CA VAL A 53 5.72 4.09 9.56
C VAL A 53 4.91 3.56 8.38
N ARG A 54 3.71 4.11 8.17
CA ARG A 54 2.81 3.73 7.08
C ARG A 54 3.40 3.96 5.69
N ILE A 55 4.03 5.14 5.47
CA ILE A 55 4.56 5.52 4.16
C ILE A 55 5.92 4.90 3.88
N THR A 56 6.75 4.67 4.91
CA THR A 56 8.03 3.97 4.69
C THR A 56 7.87 2.46 4.60
N GLY A 57 6.77 1.91 5.13
CA GLY A 57 6.58 0.48 5.32
C GLY A 57 7.44 -0.12 6.43
N MET A 58 8.28 0.67 7.09
CA MET A 58 9.17 0.21 8.16
C MET A 58 8.39 0.02 9.46
N ALA A 59 8.56 -1.12 10.16
CA ALA A 59 7.92 -1.34 11.47
C ALA A 59 8.40 -0.35 12.52
N GLU A 60 9.69 0.01 12.45
CA GLU A 60 10.33 0.98 13.33
C GLU A 60 11.14 2.00 12.51
N LEU A 61 10.97 3.27 12.84
CA LEU A 61 11.73 4.33 12.20
C LEU A 61 13.16 4.37 12.75
N PRO A 62 14.17 4.48 11.87
CA PRO A 62 15.56 4.57 12.33
C PRO A 62 15.83 5.87 13.12
N ALA A 63 16.89 5.86 13.92
CA ALA A 63 17.40 7.04 14.59
C ALA A 63 17.99 8.02 13.56
N ASN A 64 17.14 8.83 12.94
CA ASN A 64 17.49 9.76 11.87
C ASN A 64 17.29 11.21 12.36
N PRO A 65 18.29 12.10 12.23
CA PRO A 65 18.19 13.50 12.70
C PRO A 65 17.05 14.28 12.06
N GLU A 66 16.77 14.09 10.75
CA GLU A 66 15.69 14.75 10.03
C GLU A 66 14.32 14.34 10.61
N ILE A 67 14.14 13.04 10.86
CA ILE A 67 12.91 12.51 11.47
C ILE A 67 12.75 13.02 12.90
N GLN A 68 13.82 13.06 13.70
CA GLN A 68 13.76 13.57 15.07
C GLN A 68 13.44 15.07 15.09
N ALA A 69 13.95 15.86 14.14
CA ALA A 69 13.61 17.26 13.98
C ALA A 69 12.12 17.44 13.60
N ALA A 70 11.63 16.64 12.65
CA ALA A 70 10.23 16.67 12.24
C ALA A 70 9.27 16.32 13.39
N LEU A 71 9.59 15.32 14.20
CA LEU A 71 8.79 14.92 15.36
C LEU A 71 8.78 15.95 16.48
N ARG A 72 9.72 16.91 16.52
CA ARG A 72 9.68 18.04 17.46
C ARG A 72 8.73 19.16 17.03
N GLU A 73 8.54 19.31 15.71
CA GLU A 73 7.71 20.35 15.08
C GLU A 73 6.71 19.73 14.08
N PRO A 74 5.83 18.80 14.56
CA PRO A 74 4.94 18.03 13.68
C PRO A 74 3.90 18.91 12.95
N GLU A 75 3.62 20.10 13.48
CA GLU A 75 2.67 21.06 12.90
C GLU A 75 3.09 21.57 11.51
N LYS A 76 4.35 21.43 11.14
CA LYS A 76 4.83 21.80 9.81
C LYS A 76 4.41 20.82 8.69
N TYR A 77 3.85 19.66 9.06
CA TYR A 77 3.58 18.56 8.14
C TYR A 77 2.11 18.30 7.88
N TYR A 78 1.17 18.88 8.66
CA TYR A 78 -0.26 18.78 8.38
C TYR A 78 -0.85 20.17 8.08
N GLY A 79 -1.77 20.22 7.10
CA GLY A 79 -2.45 21.45 6.71
C GLY A 79 -3.77 21.68 7.44
N ARG A 80 -4.40 20.61 7.93
CA ARG A 80 -5.69 20.65 8.61
C ARG A 80 -5.75 19.62 9.73
N PHE A 81 -6.53 19.94 10.77
CA PHE A 81 -6.91 18.99 11.81
C PHE A 81 -8.37 19.20 12.23
N GLU A 82 -8.99 18.15 12.74
CA GLU A 82 -10.36 18.17 13.22
C GLU A 82 -10.52 17.30 14.46
N PHE A 83 -11.27 17.76 15.46
CA PHE A 83 -11.64 16.95 16.60
C PHE A 83 -13.04 16.36 16.37
N SER A 84 -13.19 15.07 16.64
CA SER A 84 -14.47 14.37 16.59
C SER A 84 -14.60 13.36 17.73
N MET A 85 -15.85 13.00 18.05
CA MET A 85 -16.13 11.88 18.95
C MET A 85 -16.29 10.63 18.10
N ARG A 86 -15.62 9.55 18.50
CA ARG A 86 -15.72 8.22 17.87
C ARG A 86 -16.16 7.21 18.89
N SER A 87 -17.15 6.40 18.55
CA SER A 87 -17.47 5.22 19.36
C SER A 87 -16.27 4.29 19.39
N ARG A 88 -15.79 3.92 20.56
CA ARG A 88 -14.74 2.92 20.72
C ARG A 88 -15.30 1.60 20.22
N PRO A 89 -14.63 0.84 19.33
CA PRO A 89 -15.06 -0.48 18.94
C PRO A 89 -15.23 -1.34 20.20
N GLY A 90 -16.45 -1.57 20.61
CA GLY A 90 -16.79 -2.36 21.80
C GLY A 90 -16.68 -3.85 21.51
N ARG A 91 -16.57 -4.64 22.57
CA ARG A 91 -16.39 -6.09 22.58
C ARG A 91 -17.56 -6.90 22.04
N SER A 92 -18.68 -6.31 21.61
CA SER A 92 -19.84 -7.08 21.18
C SER A 92 -20.74 -6.26 20.26
N GLN A 93 -20.69 -6.54 18.98
CA GLN A 93 -21.80 -6.28 18.05
C GLN A 93 -22.39 -7.63 17.60
N VAL A 94 -22.94 -8.40 18.50
CA VAL A 94 -23.63 -9.67 18.22
C VAL A 94 -25.17 -9.48 18.34
N SER A 95 -25.69 -8.31 18.15
CA SER A 95 -27.13 -8.09 18.02
C SER A 95 -27.35 -6.76 17.34
N GLY A 96 -28.19 -6.74 16.35
CA GLY A 96 -28.49 -5.57 15.49
C GLY A 96 -29.09 -4.34 16.18
N ASP A 97 -28.87 -4.16 17.46
CA ASP A 97 -29.07 -2.92 18.17
C ASP A 97 -27.76 -2.13 18.16
N VAL A 98 -27.84 -0.95 17.60
CA VAL A 98 -26.79 0.08 17.75
C VAL A 98 -26.75 0.39 19.24
N ASP A 99 -25.78 -0.22 19.95
CA ASP A 99 -25.55 0.06 21.36
C ASP A 99 -25.11 1.53 21.46
N SER A 100 -26.05 2.41 21.74
CA SER A 100 -25.83 3.84 21.94
C SER A 100 -24.97 4.15 23.16
N ASP A 101 -24.55 3.12 23.91
CA ASP A 101 -23.79 3.21 25.15
C ASP A 101 -22.29 2.81 25.00
N ALA A 102 -21.80 2.63 23.76
CA ALA A 102 -20.37 2.43 23.56
C ALA A 102 -19.60 3.70 23.99
N PRO A 103 -18.58 3.59 24.86
CA PRO A 103 -17.88 4.77 25.36
C PRO A 103 -17.28 5.56 24.20
N GLU A 104 -17.72 6.80 24.05
CA GLU A 104 -17.17 7.71 23.05
C GLU A 104 -15.75 8.13 23.46
N GLN A 105 -14.89 8.21 22.46
CA GLN A 105 -13.52 8.69 22.61
C GLN A 105 -13.28 9.87 21.67
N MET A 106 -12.74 10.95 22.22
CA MET A 106 -12.30 12.06 21.38
C MET A 106 -11.08 11.63 20.58
N VAL A 107 -11.11 11.93 19.29
CA VAL A 107 -9.98 11.74 18.39
C VAL A 107 -9.66 13.06 17.69
N VAL A 108 -8.40 13.27 17.35
CA VAL A 108 -7.99 14.30 16.41
C VAL A 108 -7.61 13.64 15.08
N ALA A 109 -8.29 14.04 14.03
CA ALA A 109 -7.93 13.69 12.65
C ALA A 109 -6.91 14.73 12.15
N LEU A 110 -5.78 14.25 11.64
CA LEU A 110 -4.68 15.07 11.12
C LEU A 110 -4.55 14.76 9.63
N HIS A 111 -4.64 15.80 8.81
CA HIS A 111 -4.50 15.71 7.34
C HIS A 111 -3.12 16.21 6.94
N TYR A 112 -2.22 15.28 6.65
CA TYR A 112 -0.83 15.58 6.31
C TYR A 112 -0.67 15.98 4.85
N GLU A 113 0.26 16.92 4.60
CA GLU A 113 0.56 17.40 3.25
C GLU A 113 1.55 16.46 2.56
N PRO A 114 1.12 15.72 1.50
CA PRO A 114 1.95 14.71 0.85
C PRO A 114 3.30 15.24 0.38
N ALA A 115 3.34 16.40 -0.28
CA ALA A 115 4.56 17.00 -0.79
C ALA A 115 5.59 17.28 0.32
N THR A 116 5.12 17.76 1.48
CA THR A 116 5.97 18.09 2.64
C THR A 116 6.52 16.81 3.29
N VAL A 117 5.68 15.78 3.42
CA VAL A 117 6.08 14.48 3.99
C VAL A 117 7.07 13.78 3.07
N LEU A 118 6.81 13.72 1.77
CA LEU A 118 7.71 13.13 0.78
C LEU A 118 9.07 13.86 0.73
N ALA A 119 9.07 15.20 0.83
CA ALA A 119 10.30 15.97 0.93
C ALA A 119 11.10 15.64 2.19
N LEU A 120 10.45 15.39 3.34
CA LEU A 120 11.10 14.91 4.56
C LEU A 120 11.77 13.55 4.34
N LEU A 121 11.03 12.58 3.77
CA LEU A 121 11.55 11.23 3.54
C LEU A 121 12.74 11.23 2.58
N ARG A 122 12.72 12.08 1.54
CA ARG A 122 13.86 12.27 0.62
C ARG A 122 15.09 12.80 1.33
N ARG A 123 14.94 13.84 2.20
CA ARG A 123 16.06 14.37 3.01
C ARG A 123 16.60 13.33 3.99
N ALA A 124 15.70 12.57 4.59
CA ALA A 124 16.05 11.49 5.52
C ALA A 124 16.63 10.25 4.81
N ALA A 125 16.66 10.21 3.48
CA ALA A 125 17.04 9.05 2.65
C ALA A 125 16.29 7.77 3.04
N LEU A 126 15.01 7.91 3.40
CA LEU A 126 14.12 6.79 3.74
C LEU A 126 13.29 6.35 2.53
N PRO A 127 12.92 5.07 2.46
CA PRO A 127 12.08 4.56 1.38
C PRO A 127 10.68 5.15 1.44
N VAL A 128 10.01 5.14 0.29
CA VAL A 128 8.61 5.55 0.14
C VAL A 128 7.82 4.39 -0.44
N TRP A 129 6.84 3.91 0.31
CA TRP A 129 5.81 3.01 -0.16
C TRP A 129 4.56 3.83 -0.45
N GLY A 130 4.35 4.14 -1.72
CA GLY A 130 3.30 5.02 -2.20
C GLY A 130 1.90 4.44 -2.12
N ALA A 131 0.98 5.04 -2.89
CA ALA A 131 -0.43 4.68 -2.90
C ALA A 131 -0.72 3.35 -3.63
N ASP A 132 0.14 2.95 -4.57
CA ASP A 132 0.02 1.69 -5.29
C ASP A 132 0.37 0.52 -4.36
N ARG A 133 -0.65 0.02 -3.68
CA ARG A 133 -0.52 -1.04 -2.68
C ARG A 133 -1.34 -2.25 -3.07
N PRO A 134 -0.76 -3.45 -3.01
CA PRO A 134 -1.49 -4.66 -3.32
C PRO A 134 -2.65 -4.86 -2.34
N THR A 135 -3.76 -5.35 -2.86
CA THR A 135 -4.90 -5.78 -2.07
C THR A 135 -4.62 -7.17 -1.48
N VAL A 136 -4.78 -7.29 -0.17
CA VAL A 136 -4.47 -8.51 0.58
C VAL A 136 -5.75 -9.13 1.11
N LEU A 137 -6.07 -10.36 0.69
CA LEU A 137 -7.14 -11.17 1.31
C LEU A 137 -6.55 -12.06 2.39
N VAL A 138 -7.03 -11.93 3.62
CA VAL A 138 -6.50 -12.63 4.78
C VAL A 138 -7.51 -13.67 5.29
N TRP A 139 -7.14 -14.95 5.21
CA TRP A 139 -7.86 -16.07 5.82
C TRP A 139 -7.21 -16.41 7.16
N VAL A 140 -7.89 -16.20 8.27
CA VAL A 140 -7.38 -16.53 9.61
C VAL A 140 -8.22 -17.63 10.23
N ALA A 141 -7.59 -18.77 10.51
CA ALA A 141 -8.19 -19.84 11.31
C ALA A 141 -7.62 -19.80 12.73
N VAL A 142 -8.51 -19.77 13.71
CA VAL A 142 -8.17 -19.73 15.14
C VAL A 142 -8.60 -21.03 15.78
N GLU A 143 -7.69 -21.63 16.57
CA GLU A 143 -8.00 -22.78 17.41
C GLU A 143 -7.89 -22.37 18.88
N GLN A 144 -8.95 -22.59 19.62
CA GLN A 144 -9.04 -22.36 21.05
C GLN A 144 -9.90 -23.46 21.68
N ASP A 145 -9.44 -24.05 22.78
CA ASP A 145 -10.14 -25.12 23.50
C ASP A 145 -10.56 -26.29 22.59
N GLY A 146 -9.73 -26.60 21.57
CA GLY A 146 -9.99 -27.66 20.59
C GLY A 146 -11.01 -27.30 19.50
N ALA A 147 -11.65 -26.15 19.56
CA ALA A 147 -12.56 -25.66 18.54
C ALA A 147 -11.84 -24.75 17.53
N ARG A 148 -12.18 -24.91 16.24
CA ARG A 148 -11.64 -24.08 15.15
C ARG A 148 -12.72 -23.20 14.57
N ARG A 149 -12.36 -21.94 14.29
CA ARG A 149 -13.22 -20.98 13.60
C ARG A 149 -12.42 -20.15 12.60
N ILE A 150 -13.09 -19.53 11.63
CA ILE A 150 -12.51 -18.54 10.73
C ILE A 150 -12.90 -17.14 11.22
N VAL A 151 -11.95 -16.22 11.24
CA VAL A 151 -12.21 -14.79 11.44
C VAL A 151 -12.76 -14.23 10.15
N SER A 152 -13.94 -13.64 10.19
CA SER A 152 -14.63 -13.14 9.00
C SER A 152 -14.99 -11.66 9.09
N ALA A 153 -15.25 -11.04 7.94
CA ALA A 153 -15.65 -9.64 7.87
C ALA A 153 -17.03 -9.37 8.53
N SER A 154 -17.89 -10.41 8.60
CA SER A 154 -19.24 -10.34 9.18
C SER A 154 -19.31 -10.80 10.64
N SER A 155 -18.26 -11.44 11.16
CA SER A 155 -18.22 -11.85 12.56
C SER A 155 -17.92 -10.65 13.46
N GLY A 156 -18.60 -10.56 14.60
CA GLY A 156 -18.22 -9.65 15.69
C GLY A 156 -16.95 -10.08 16.43
N ASP A 157 -16.03 -10.76 15.74
CA ASP A 157 -14.80 -11.30 16.32
C ASP A 157 -13.82 -10.18 16.69
N GLU A 158 -13.36 -10.19 17.92
CA GLU A 158 -12.37 -9.22 18.45
C GLU A 158 -11.10 -9.19 17.57
N LEU A 159 -10.72 -10.32 16.98
CA LEU A 159 -9.55 -10.44 16.14
C LEU A 159 -9.69 -9.73 14.79
N LEU A 160 -10.93 -9.55 14.30
CA LEU A 160 -11.19 -8.72 13.11
C LEU A 160 -10.73 -7.27 13.33
N GLY A 161 -11.03 -6.71 14.52
CA GLY A 161 -10.57 -5.38 14.91
C GLY A 161 -9.04 -5.29 14.90
N SER A 162 -8.37 -6.30 15.45
CA SER A 162 -6.90 -6.37 15.51
C SER A 162 -6.25 -6.44 14.12
N VAL A 163 -6.79 -7.27 13.21
CA VAL A 163 -6.33 -7.32 11.81
C VAL A 163 -6.46 -5.95 11.15
N ARG A 164 -7.65 -5.33 11.24
CA ARG A 164 -7.95 -4.06 10.59
C ARG A 164 -7.14 -2.90 11.14
N SER A 165 -7.00 -2.81 12.47
CA SER A 165 -6.21 -1.75 13.11
C SER A 165 -4.75 -1.85 12.70
N ARG A 166 -4.16 -3.05 12.84
CA ARG A 166 -2.75 -3.23 12.51
C ARG A 166 -2.47 -3.04 11.02
N ALA A 167 -3.37 -3.54 10.14
CA ALA A 167 -3.26 -3.30 8.70
C ALA A 167 -3.26 -1.79 8.37
N ARG A 168 -4.16 -1.01 8.98
CA ARG A 168 -4.22 0.45 8.78
C ARG A 168 -2.95 1.14 9.27
N GLU A 169 -2.44 0.79 10.43
CA GLU A 169 -1.20 1.31 11.00
C GLU A 169 0.00 1.06 10.07
N ARG A 170 0.05 -0.14 9.46
CA ARG A 170 1.09 -0.54 8.52
C ARG A 170 0.80 -0.13 7.07
N GLY A 171 -0.38 0.45 6.82
CA GLY A 171 -0.81 0.90 5.49
C GLY A 171 -1.15 -0.23 4.52
N LEU A 172 -1.56 -1.39 4.98
CA LEU A 172 -2.03 -2.49 4.14
C LEU A 172 -3.50 -2.28 3.73
N VAL A 173 -3.81 -2.63 2.49
CA VAL A 173 -5.19 -2.74 1.99
C VAL A 173 -5.66 -4.17 2.22
N VAL A 174 -6.29 -4.41 3.37
CA VAL A 174 -6.69 -5.77 3.80
C VAL A 174 -8.19 -5.98 3.70
N SER A 175 -8.59 -7.11 3.17
CA SER A 175 -9.93 -7.68 3.25
C SER A 175 -9.92 -9.04 3.93
N LEU A 176 -11.04 -9.43 4.53
CA LEU A 176 -11.29 -10.75 5.09
C LEU A 176 -12.50 -11.37 4.39
N PRO A 177 -12.64 -12.71 4.35
CA PRO A 177 -13.79 -13.36 3.78
C PRO A 177 -15.07 -12.94 4.51
N VAL A 178 -16.16 -12.77 3.78
CA VAL A 178 -17.47 -12.41 4.35
C VAL A 178 -18.11 -13.61 5.05
N MET A 179 -17.74 -14.82 4.65
CA MET A 179 -18.32 -16.10 5.10
C MET A 179 -19.82 -16.20 4.82
N ASP A 180 -20.24 -15.73 3.65
CA ASP A 180 -21.57 -15.99 3.11
C ASP A 180 -21.69 -17.42 2.55
N LEU A 181 -22.81 -17.73 1.94
CA LEU A 181 -23.07 -19.08 1.41
C LEU A 181 -22.01 -19.56 0.39
N ALA A 182 -21.42 -18.65 -0.37
CA ALA A 182 -20.37 -18.98 -1.34
C ALA A 182 -19.04 -19.32 -0.65
N ASP A 183 -18.75 -18.70 0.49
CA ASP A 183 -17.53 -18.98 1.26
C ASP A 183 -17.66 -20.23 2.15
N HIS A 184 -18.88 -20.72 2.42
CA HIS A 184 -19.12 -21.86 3.32
C HIS A 184 -18.45 -23.15 2.88
N ALA A 185 -18.08 -23.30 1.60
CA ALA A 185 -17.28 -24.41 1.12
C ALA A 185 -15.85 -24.40 1.72
N THR A 186 -15.37 -23.23 2.16
CA THR A 186 -14.07 -23.05 2.79
C THR A 186 -14.23 -23.19 4.31
N THR A 187 -13.99 -24.40 4.82
CA THR A 187 -14.14 -24.71 6.23
C THR A 187 -12.92 -24.27 7.06
N PRO A 188 -13.02 -24.15 8.40
CA PRO A 188 -11.86 -23.95 9.25
C PRO A 188 -10.75 -24.98 9.03
N THR A 189 -11.09 -26.23 8.71
CA THR A 189 -10.13 -27.28 8.38
C THR A 189 -9.40 -27.01 7.06
N THR A 190 -10.09 -26.46 6.06
CA THR A 190 -9.51 -26.06 4.77
C THR A 190 -8.42 -25.00 4.97
N VAL A 191 -8.72 -23.95 5.73
CA VAL A 191 -7.77 -22.87 6.05
C VAL A 191 -6.63 -23.40 6.92
N TRP A 192 -6.96 -24.19 7.96
CA TRP A 192 -5.97 -24.77 8.86
C TRP A 192 -4.99 -25.71 8.14
N GLY A 193 -5.49 -26.52 7.24
CA GLY A 193 -4.70 -27.47 6.44
C GLY A 193 -3.96 -26.81 5.26
N ARG A 194 -4.23 -25.53 5.00
CA ARG A 194 -3.70 -24.80 3.84
C ARG A 194 -3.97 -25.52 2.52
N PHE A 195 -5.22 -25.92 2.32
CA PHE A 195 -5.65 -26.53 1.06
C PHE A 195 -5.75 -25.44 -0.02
N TRP A 196 -4.59 -25.04 -0.54
CA TRP A 196 -4.42 -23.83 -1.36
C TRP A 196 -5.34 -23.79 -2.57
N ALA A 197 -5.54 -24.90 -3.28
CA ALA A 197 -6.43 -24.92 -4.44
C ALA A 197 -7.88 -24.49 -4.08
N ALA A 198 -8.38 -24.93 -2.91
CA ALA A 198 -9.71 -24.54 -2.44
C ALA A 198 -9.72 -23.08 -1.96
N ILE A 199 -8.67 -22.63 -1.27
CA ILE A 199 -8.54 -21.26 -0.78
C ILE A 199 -8.44 -20.27 -1.95
N GLU A 200 -7.61 -20.56 -2.96
CA GLU A 200 -7.48 -19.74 -4.17
C GLU A 200 -8.79 -19.64 -4.93
N SER A 201 -9.50 -20.78 -5.09
CA SER A 201 -10.83 -20.80 -5.72
C SER A 201 -11.84 -19.92 -4.98
N ALA A 202 -11.89 -20.00 -3.65
CA ALA A 202 -12.77 -19.16 -2.83
C ALA A 202 -12.36 -17.69 -2.84
N SER A 203 -11.07 -17.43 -2.97
CA SER A 203 -10.49 -16.07 -2.98
C SER A 203 -10.74 -15.32 -4.30
N ALA A 204 -10.94 -16.03 -5.41
CA ALA A 204 -11.06 -15.44 -6.74
C ALA A 204 -12.14 -14.35 -6.84
N ARG A 205 -13.26 -14.51 -6.12
CA ARG A 205 -14.36 -13.52 -6.09
C ARG A 205 -13.97 -12.17 -5.47
N TYR A 206 -12.93 -12.16 -4.63
CA TYR A 206 -12.43 -10.96 -3.97
C TYR A 206 -11.36 -10.24 -4.79
N ASN A 207 -10.89 -10.86 -5.87
CA ASN A 207 -9.84 -10.35 -6.77
C ASN A 207 -8.62 -9.77 -6.01
N PRO A 208 -8.00 -10.50 -5.06
CA PRO A 208 -6.85 -10.00 -4.33
C PRO A 208 -5.55 -10.15 -5.14
N ASP A 209 -4.61 -9.23 -4.91
CA ASP A 209 -3.25 -9.36 -5.43
C ASP A 209 -2.43 -10.37 -4.63
N LEU A 210 -2.78 -10.54 -3.34
CA LEU A 210 -2.10 -11.45 -2.42
C LEU A 210 -3.11 -12.18 -1.54
N ILE A 211 -2.94 -13.51 -1.40
CA ILE A 211 -3.70 -14.32 -0.45
C ILE A 211 -2.79 -14.69 0.72
N VAL A 212 -3.26 -14.41 1.93
CA VAL A 212 -2.55 -14.72 3.18
C VAL A 212 -3.38 -15.68 4.01
N VAL A 213 -2.76 -16.73 4.51
CA VAL A 213 -3.37 -17.70 5.42
C VAL A 213 -2.66 -17.68 6.76
N GLY A 214 -3.40 -17.29 7.80
CA GLY A 214 -2.96 -17.29 9.19
C GLY A 214 -3.59 -18.45 9.99
N ARG A 215 -2.78 -19.13 10.79
CA ARG A 215 -3.24 -20.06 11.83
C ARG A 215 -2.83 -19.51 13.18
N VAL A 216 -3.77 -19.44 14.10
CA VAL A 216 -3.54 -18.89 15.44
C VAL A 216 -4.08 -19.92 16.45
N VAL A 217 -3.25 -20.37 17.36
CA VAL A 217 -3.61 -21.41 18.33
C VAL A 217 -3.20 -21.05 19.73
N GLN A 218 -4.10 -21.28 20.68
CA GLN A 218 -3.77 -21.23 22.10
C GLN A 218 -3.19 -22.57 22.54
N ARG A 219 -1.97 -22.56 23.05
CA ARG A 219 -1.33 -23.75 23.61
C ARG A 219 -1.80 -24.00 25.04
N ALA A 220 -1.54 -25.22 25.54
CA ALA A 220 -1.91 -25.61 26.90
C ALA A 220 -1.25 -24.75 28.00
N ASP A 221 -0.12 -24.11 27.70
CA ASP A 221 0.56 -23.18 28.59
C ASP A 221 -0.03 -21.75 28.55
N GLY A 222 -1.12 -21.54 27.81
CA GLY A 222 -1.78 -20.25 27.63
C GLY A 222 -1.14 -19.34 26.58
N VAL A 223 0.01 -19.71 26.05
CA VAL A 223 0.71 -18.92 25.02
C VAL A 223 0.01 -19.08 23.68
N TRP A 224 -0.17 -17.99 22.97
CA TRP A 224 -0.66 -17.97 21.60
C TRP A 224 0.48 -18.09 20.60
N VAL A 225 0.33 -18.99 19.65
CA VAL A 225 1.28 -19.22 18.56
C VAL A 225 0.56 -18.93 17.25
N SER A 226 1.23 -18.19 16.38
CA SER A 226 0.71 -17.92 15.04
C SER A 226 1.70 -18.38 13.96
N ASP A 227 1.14 -18.75 12.82
CA ASP A 227 1.85 -19.29 11.68
C ASP A 227 1.18 -18.73 10.41
N TRP A 228 1.94 -18.03 9.60
CA TRP A 228 1.43 -17.27 8.47
C TRP A 228 2.13 -17.67 7.18
N GLU A 229 1.34 -17.86 6.14
CA GLU A 229 1.84 -18.11 4.79
C GLU A 229 1.13 -17.18 3.81
N ALA A 230 1.92 -16.50 2.97
CA ALA A 230 1.42 -15.63 1.91
C ALA A 230 1.73 -16.27 0.56
N ARG A 231 0.77 -16.23 -0.35
CA ARG A 231 0.96 -16.62 -1.76
C ARG A 231 0.47 -15.53 -2.69
N SER A 232 1.38 -15.08 -3.55
CA SER A 232 1.14 -14.30 -4.74
C SER A 232 1.90 -14.98 -5.88
N ALA A 233 1.69 -14.57 -7.11
CA ALA A 233 2.47 -15.04 -8.25
C ALA A 233 3.99 -14.89 -7.95
N GLY A 234 4.61 -15.94 -7.45
CA GLY A 234 6.06 -16.04 -7.20
C GLY A 234 6.55 -15.74 -5.77
N VAL A 235 5.70 -15.46 -4.79
CA VAL A 235 6.13 -15.23 -3.39
C VAL A 235 5.44 -16.19 -2.44
N ALA A 236 6.21 -17.05 -1.78
CA ALA A 236 5.81 -17.76 -0.57
C ALA A 236 6.62 -17.22 0.60
N SER A 237 5.97 -16.61 1.58
CA SER A 237 6.60 -16.15 2.81
C SER A 237 5.98 -16.91 3.99
N LEU A 238 6.85 -17.44 4.86
CA LEU A 238 6.45 -18.13 6.07
C LEU A 238 6.93 -17.36 7.28
N SER A 239 6.05 -17.16 8.25
CA SER A 239 6.37 -16.50 9.50
C SER A 239 5.74 -17.22 10.67
N HIS A 240 6.45 -17.27 11.79
CA HIS A 240 6.00 -17.86 13.04
C HIS A 240 6.10 -16.83 14.16
N GLY A 241 5.07 -16.71 14.99
CA GLY A 241 5.01 -15.78 16.10
C GLY A 241 4.55 -16.44 17.40
N ARG A 242 4.95 -15.84 18.53
CA ARG A 242 4.45 -16.15 19.87
C ARG A 242 3.99 -14.86 20.55
N ALA A 243 2.86 -14.93 21.25
CA ALA A 243 2.30 -13.79 21.95
C ALA A 243 1.55 -14.23 23.22
N ALA A 244 1.35 -13.29 24.15
CA ALA A 244 0.57 -13.54 25.36
C ALA A 244 -0.94 -13.55 25.10
N ALA A 245 -1.39 -12.94 23.97
CA ALA A 245 -2.81 -12.87 23.64
C ALA A 245 -3.01 -13.04 22.11
N ALA A 246 -4.19 -13.56 21.72
CA ALA A 246 -4.56 -13.77 20.32
C ALA A 246 -4.46 -12.49 19.45
N PRO A 247 -4.95 -11.31 19.90
CA PRO A 247 -4.82 -10.07 19.15
C PRO A 247 -3.37 -9.72 18.79
N GLN A 248 -2.44 -9.95 19.71
CA GLN A 248 -1.00 -9.69 19.49
C GLN A 248 -0.40 -10.70 18.49
N ALA A 249 -0.80 -11.98 18.56
CA ALA A 249 -0.36 -13.01 17.63
C ALA A 249 -0.84 -12.73 16.20
N VAL A 250 -2.04 -12.19 16.06
CA VAL A 250 -2.61 -11.75 14.78
C VAL A 250 -1.88 -10.52 14.25
N ALA A 251 -1.66 -9.51 15.11
CA ALA A 251 -0.95 -8.29 14.74
C ALA A 251 0.48 -8.59 14.23
N ALA A 252 1.20 -9.50 14.90
CA ALA A 252 2.53 -9.92 14.46
C ALA A 252 2.53 -10.55 13.05
N GLY A 253 1.47 -11.30 12.71
CA GLY A 253 1.32 -11.83 11.36
C GLY A 253 1.08 -10.74 10.31
N VAL A 254 0.25 -9.76 10.63
CA VAL A 254 0.03 -8.59 9.77
C VAL A 254 1.35 -7.82 9.57
N ASP A 255 2.15 -7.66 10.62
CA ASP A 255 3.48 -7.04 10.54
C ASP A 255 4.40 -7.75 9.56
N THR A 256 4.47 -9.08 9.64
CA THR A 256 5.30 -9.87 8.74
C THR A 256 4.90 -9.70 7.27
N VAL A 257 3.59 -9.67 7.00
CA VAL A 257 3.08 -9.41 5.64
C VAL A 257 3.44 -8.00 5.19
N ALA A 258 3.29 -7.01 6.08
CA ALA A 258 3.64 -5.63 5.78
C ALA A 258 5.14 -5.45 5.50
N ASP A 259 6.02 -6.10 6.29
CA ASP A 259 7.46 -6.06 6.09
C ASP A 259 7.86 -6.65 4.72
N ALA A 260 7.32 -7.82 4.38
CA ALA A 260 7.59 -8.47 3.09
C ALA A 260 7.12 -7.63 1.88
N LEU A 261 5.96 -7.00 1.99
CA LEU A 261 5.45 -6.12 0.94
C LEU A 261 6.22 -4.80 0.86
N ALA A 262 6.60 -4.23 2.01
CA ALA A 262 7.42 -3.02 2.04
C ALA A 262 8.81 -3.26 1.43
N GLU A 263 9.46 -4.39 1.73
CA GLU A 263 10.73 -4.76 1.12
C GLU A 263 10.64 -4.83 -0.41
N ARG A 264 9.52 -5.29 -0.94
CA ARG A 264 9.29 -5.42 -2.38
C ARG A 264 8.90 -4.11 -3.06
N PHE A 265 8.03 -3.31 -2.44
CA PHE A 265 7.36 -2.18 -3.08
C PHE A 265 7.80 -0.80 -2.58
N ALA A 266 8.45 -0.68 -1.42
CA ALA A 266 8.95 0.61 -0.97
C ALA A 266 10.21 1.02 -1.74
N VAL A 267 10.18 2.22 -2.31
CA VAL A 267 11.22 2.74 -3.21
C VAL A 267 12.16 3.65 -2.42
N GLY A 268 13.45 3.29 -2.33
CA GLY A 268 14.42 4.01 -1.50
C GLY A 268 15.85 4.01 -2.02
N GLY A 269 16.07 3.61 -3.27
CA GLY A 269 17.39 3.54 -3.89
C GLY A 269 17.97 4.90 -4.30
N ARG A 270 19.00 4.86 -5.14
CA ARG A 270 19.56 6.06 -5.79
C ARG A 270 18.60 6.57 -6.86
N LEU A 271 18.56 7.87 -7.07
CA LEU A 271 17.78 8.47 -8.14
C LEU A 271 18.47 8.21 -9.48
N ASP A 272 17.86 7.40 -10.32
CA ASP A 272 18.35 7.07 -11.66
C ASP A 272 17.27 7.36 -12.72
N ALA A 273 17.70 7.57 -13.96
CA ALA A 273 16.82 7.75 -15.10
C ALA A 273 16.63 6.43 -15.84
N ILE A 274 15.40 5.91 -15.85
CA ILE A 274 15.02 4.68 -16.51
C ILE A 274 14.30 5.02 -17.81
N THR A 275 14.72 4.43 -18.93
CA THR A 275 14.04 4.62 -20.21
C THR A 275 12.81 3.75 -20.29
N VAL A 276 11.66 4.36 -20.53
CA VAL A 276 10.38 3.67 -20.66
C VAL A 276 9.75 3.98 -22.01
N THR A 277 9.39 2.96 -22.75
CA THR A 277 8.70 3.06 -24.03
C THR A 277 7.26 2.60 -23.88
N ILE A 278 6.30 3.42 -24.24
CA ILE A 278 4.86 3.12 -24.16
C ILE A 278 4.28 3.11 -25.56
N ARG A 279 3.63 2.00 -25.94
CA ARG A 279 2.94 1.81 -27.23
C ARG A 279 1.43 1.94 -27.05
N GLY A 280 0.74 2.31 -28.12
CA GLY A 280 -0.72 2.40 -28.15
C GLY A 280 -1.28 3.78 -27.76
N ALA A 281 -0.46 4.76 -27.43
CA ALA A 281 -0.89 6.14 -27.21
C ALA A 281 -1.06 6.89 -28.54
N SER A 282 -2.05 6.47 -29.35
CA SER A 282 -2.22 6.93 -30.73
C SER A 282 -2.98 8.27 -30.87
N THR A 283 -3.64 8.73 -29.80
CA THR A 283 -4.40 9.99 -29.77
C THR A 283 -3.80 10.98 -28.79
N ILE A 284 -4.13 12.26 -28.94
CA ILE A 284 -3.71 13.31 -27.97
C ILE A 284 -4.32 13.02 -26.60
N ALA A 285 -5.53 12.49 -26.53
CA ALA A 285 -6.18 12.11 -25.27
C ALA A 285 -5.44 10.97 -24.60
N ALA A 286 -5.12 9.88 -25.31
CA ALA A 286 -4.35 8.76 -24.78
C ALA A 286 -2.96 9.22 -24.30
N TYR A 287 -2.28 10.08 -25.07
CA TYR A 287 -1.01 10.67 -24.68
C TYR A 287 -1.13 11.45 -23.35
N ALA A 288 -2.15 12.32 -23.22
CA ALA A 288 -2.39 13.06 -21.99
C ALA A 288 -2.67 12.14 -20.81
N SER A 289 -3.51 11.11 -21.01
CA SER A 289 -3.85 10.12 -19.98
C SER A 289 -2.62 9.35 -19.50
N VAL A 290 -1.72 8.93 -20.39
CA VAL A 290 -0.44 8.30 -20.04
C VAL A 290 0.40 9.22 -19.16
N LEU A 291 0.56 10.50 -19.57
CA LEU A 291 1.37 11.43 -18.80
C LEU A 291 0.76 11.72 -17.42
N ASP A 292 -0.55 11.87 -17.33
CA ASP A 292 -1.25 12.14 -16.08
C ASP A 292 -1.20 10.92 -15.15
N TYR A 293 -1.36 9.70 -15.71
CA TYR A 293 -1.14 8.47 -14.97
C TYR A 293 0.26 8.42 -14.35
N LEU A 294 1.31 8.64 -15.14
CA LEU A 294 2.70 8.59 -14.66
C LEU A 294 3.00 9.72 -13.64
N ARG A 295 2.45 10.92 -13.84
CA ARG A 295 2.59 12.04 -12.91
C ARG A 295 1.95 11.78 -11.54
N SER A 296 0.93 10.94 -11.50
CA SER A 296 0.26 10.59 -10.25
C SER A 296 1.03 9.58 -9.38
N ARG A 297 2.17 9.05 -9.87
CA ARG A 297 2.95 8.02 -9.16
C ARG A 297 4.02 8.66 -8.27
N GLU A 298 3.96 8.44 -6.96
CA GLU A 298 4.86 9.04 -5.94
C GLU A 298 6.31 8.58 -6.10
N TYR A 299 6.54 7.42 -6.71
CA TYR A 299 7.86 6.86 -6.99
C TYR A 299 8.51 7.42 -8.27
N ILE A 300 7.82 8.28 -9.02
CA ILE A 300 8.36 9.01 -10.16
C ILE A 300 8.63 10.45 -9.72
N GLU A 301 9.90 10.82 -9.52
CA GLU A 301 10.26 12.17 -9.05
C GLU A 301 10.29 13.20 -10.18
N ARG A 302 10.64 12.76 -11.40
CA ARG A 302 10.69 13.60 -12.60
C ARG A 302 10.48 12.74 -13.85
N MET A 303 9.85 13.32 -14.85
CA MET A 303 9.60 12.70 -16.14
C MET A 303 10.03 13.64 -17.28
N GLU A 304 10.72 13.09 -18.27
CA GLU A 304 11.15 13.79 -19.47
C GLU A 304 10.67 13.04 -20.71
N VAL A 305 9.97 13.73 -21.60
CA VAL A 305 9.60 13.19 -22.92
C VAL A 305 10.81 13.27 -23.83
N LYS A 306 11.29 12.12 -24.30
CA LYS A 306 12.44 12.04 -25.23
C LYS A 306 12.03 11.98 -26.70
N ALA A 307 11.01 11.22 -27.00
CA ALA A 307 10.50 11.09 -28.35
C ALA A 307 9.01 10.74 -28.35
N VAL A 308 8.33 11.21 -29.38
CA VAL A 308 6.95 10.82 -29.73
C VAL A 308 6.96 10.47 -31.22
N ALA A 309 6.65 9.23 -31.54
CA ALA A 309 6.62 8.76 -32.93
C ALA A 309 5.38 7.88 -33.16
N ARG A 310 4.42 8.40 -33.93
CA ARG A 310 3.12 7.74 -34.18
C ARG A 310 2.41 7.40 -32.85
N ASP A 311 2.34 6.11 -32.51
CA ASP A 311 1.71 5.54 -31.31
C ASP A 311 2.71 5.16 -30.22
N VAL A 312 3.99 5.56 -30.37
CA VAL A 312 5.09 5.21 -29.46
C VAL A 312 5.57 6.46 -28.73
N LEU A 313 5.56 6.41 -27.41
CA LEU A 313 6.05 7.44 -26.52
C LEU A 313 7.29 6.92 -25.76
N THR A 314 8.42 7.60 -25.90
CA THR A 314 9.65 7.29 -25.17
C THR A 314 9.90 8.35 -24.09
N LEU A 315 10.05 7.90 -22.87
CA LEU A 315 10.20 8.71 -21.66
C LEU A 315 11.49 8.35 -20.91
N HIS A 316 12.08 9.33 -20.24
CA HIS A 316 12.98 9.07 -19.12
C HIS A 316 12.23 9.34 -17.82
N LEU A 317 12.04 8.30 -17.02
CA LEU A 317 11.45 8.38 -15.69
C LEU A 317 12.57 8.39 -14.65
N HIS A 318 12.64 9.45 -13.85
CA HIS A 318 13.58 9.55 -12.76
C HIS A 318 12.95 8.98 -11.51
N SER A 319 13.46 7.83 -11.06
CA SER A 319 12.95 7.10 -9.90
C SER A 319 14.10 6.59 -9.03
N ARG A 320 13.78 6.29 -7.77
CA ARG A 320 14.70 5.60 -6.84
C ARG A 320 14.48 4.09 -6.84
N SER A 321 13.60 3.59 -7.69
CA SER A 321 13.38 2.14 -7.87
C SER A 321 14.47 1.52 -8.73
N SER A 322 14.69 0.23 -8.57
CA SER A 322 15.37 -0.57 -9.59
C SER A 322 14.47 -0.70 -10.84
N VAL A 323 15.06 -1.10 -11.97
CA VAL A 323 14.29 -1.32 -13.22
C VAL A 323 13.19 -2.37 -13.01
N ALA A 324 13.51 -3.50 -12.37
CA ALA A 324 12.55 -4.57 -12.11
C ALA A 324 11.43 -4.11 -11.15
N GLN A 325 11.76 -3.32 -10.12
CA GLN A 325 10.78 -2.78 -9.20
C GLN A 325 9.87 -1.76 -9.90
N LEU A 326 10.41 -0.90 -10.79
CA LEU A 326 9.60 0.05 -11.55
C LEU A 326 8.65 -0.67 -12.51
N GLU A 327 9.09 -1.74 -13.17
CA GLU A 327 8.27 -2.57 -14.05
C GLU A 327 7.08 -3.16 -13.27
N GLU A 328 7.34 -3.72 -12.12
CA GLU A 328 6.29 -4.30 -11.26
C GLU A 328 5.30 -3.25 -10.77
N LEU A 329 5.78 -2.12 -10.25
CA LEU A 329 4.95 -1.01 -9.78
C LEU A 329 4.07 -0.43 -10.90
N LEU A 330 4.62 -0.26 -12.10
CA LEU A 330 3.87 0.24 -13.25
C LEU A 330 2.87 -0.76 -13.82
N SER A 331 3.06 -2.06 -13.58
CA SER A 331 2.15 -3.12 -14.06
C SER A 331 0.98 -3.39 -13.07
N MET A 332 1.11 -3.01 -11.80
CA MET A 332 0.15 -3.34 -10.75
C MET A 332 -1.13 -2.50 -10.88
N GLY A 333 -2.29 -3.16 -11.13
CA GLY A 333 -3.59 -2.49 -11.21
C GLY A 333 -3.66 -1.35 -12.21
N SER A 334 -2.89 -1.40 -13.28
CA SER A 334 -2.50 -0.31 -14.15
C SER A 334 -3.09 -0.48 -15.55
N PRO A 335 -3.35 0.61 -16.27
CA PRO A 335 -3.62 0.55 -17.71
C PRO A 335 -2.36 0.28 -18.55
N LEU A 336 -1.19 0.07 -17.91
CA LEU A 336 0.06 -0.31 -18.58
C LEU A 336 0.29 -1.82 -18.45
N ALA A 337 0.38 -2.52 -19.56
CA ALA A 337 0.76 -3.92 -19.63
C ALA A 337 2.23 -4.04 -20.03
N ALA A 338 3.05 -4.70 -19.21
CA ALA A 338 4.46 -4.93 -19.56
C ALA A 338 4.58 -5.76 -20.83
N VAL A 339 5.48 -5.35 -21.71
CA VAL A 339 5.79 -6.06 -22.97
C VAL A 339 7.25 -6.50 -22.91
N PRO A 340 7.56 -7.73 -23.32
CA PRO A 340 8.94 -8.17 -23.40
C PRO A 340 9.78 -7.22 -24.28
N VAL A 341 10.89 -6.73 -23.72
CA VAL A 341 11.79 -5.82 -24.44
C VAL A 341 12.50 -6.60 -25.55
N PRO A 342 12.42 -6.15 -26.83
CA PRO A 342 13.12 -6.82 -27.92
C PRO A 342 14.64 -6.84 -27.72
N ASP A 343 15.29 -7.91 -28.21
CA ASP A 343 16.74 -8.01 -28.21
C ASP A 343 17.40 -6.81 -28.93
N GLY A 344 18.43 -6.24 -28.30
CA GLY A 344 19.18 -5.11 -28.87
C GLY A 344 18.81 -3.74 -28.32
N GLN A 345 17.85 -3.62 -27.41
CA GLN A 345 17.61 -2.39 -26.66
C GLN A 345 18.63 -2.21 -25.52
N PRO A 346 18.87 -0.95 -25.06
CA PRO A 346 19.76 -0.71 -23.92
C PRO A 346 19.32 -1.49 -22.69
N THR A 347 20.27 -2.11 -22.01
CA THR A 347 20.05 -2.79 -20.74
C THR A 347 19.42 -1.81 -19.74
N GLY A 348 18.28 -2.17 -19.16
CA GLY A 348 17.56 -1.30 -18.21
C GLY A 348 16.49 -0.42 -18.82
N SER A 349 16.06 -0.68 -20.07
CA SER A 349 14.85 -0.09 -20.64
C SER A 349 13.62 -0.96 -20.37
N LEU A 350 12.44 -0.33 -20.24
CA LEU A 350 11.15 -0.98 -20.06
C LEU A 350 10.23 -0.67 -21.25
N GLU A 351 9.36 -1.61 -21.59
CA GLU A 351 8.36 -1.42 -22.63
C GLU A 351 6.98 -1.81 -22.11
N PHE A 352 5.99 -0.96 -22.40
CA PHE A 352 4.60 -1.16 -22.00
C PHE A 352 3.65 -0.92 -23.18
N ALA A 353 2.51 -1.61 -23.15
CA ALA A 353 1.35 -1.32 -23.96
C ALA A 353 0.31 -0.55 -23.14
N TRP A 354 -0.24 0.53 -23.68
CA TRP A 354 -1.33 1.28 -23.07
C TRP A 354 -2.66 0.58 -23.36
N ALA A 355 -3.36 0.15 -22.32
CA ALA A 355 -4.69 -0.48 -22.38
C ALA A 355 -5.82 0.45 -21.91
N GLY A 356 -5.52 1.71 -21.59
CA GLY A 356 -6.54 2.70 -21.22
C GLY A 356 -7.33 3.16 -22.44
N ASP A 357 -8.60 3.47 -22.24
CA ASP A 357 -9.46 4.04 -23.27
C ASP A 357 -8.91 5.40 -23.71
N GLY A 358 -8.77 5.55 -25.04
CA GLY A 358 -8.33 6.80 -25.70
C GLY A 358 -9.46 7.76 -25.95
#